data_9df69437fb654f341f30d7f7f5112199
#
_entry.id   9df69437fb654f341f30d7f7f5112199
#
_cell.length_a   1.000
_cell.length_b   1.000
_cell.length_c   1.000
_cell.angle_alpha   90.00
_cell.angle_beta   90.00
_cell.angle_gamma   90.00
#
_symmetry.space_group_name_H-M   'P 1'
#
loop_
_entity.id
_entity.type
_entity.pdbx_description
1 polymer ?
#
loop_
_entity_poly.entity_id
_entity_poly.type
_entity_poly.pdbx_seq_one_letter_code
_entity_poly.pdbx_strand_id
1 'polypeptide(L)'
;MKVFLSSLEQGGACVNRFIEVNGKKVQMPTAYYLKELGVKFKWNLMSFYYMKNNRELARFIRDNSEEILIDSGAHSFQKGKKVDWVEYTKQYAEFIKGFDKPNVIGYFEMDVDNIIGYDKVLELRKILESVSSKIIPVWHKNRGVQDFKDMCKKYSGKIIAVTGFRNEDIQDHQYLMFLKYAKQHNCKVHCLGMTREKVLDKVPFDYVDSSSWRQNAIYGKIGKKGKVTQEFSRTNRETVHSQNYIEAQKMQEHYYQKWKHVCKD
;
A
#
# COMPACT_ATOMS: atom_id res chain seq x y z
N MET A 1 11.68 -3.77 -9.70
CA MET A 1 10.92 -3.60 -8.44
C MET A 1 10.08 -2.34 -8.53
N LYS A 2 8.78 -2.44 -8.28
CA LYS A 2 7.88 -1.28 -8.19
C LYS A 2 7.68 -0.90 -6.72
N VAL A 3 7.91 0.38 -6.38
CA VAL A 3 7.66 0.92 -5.03
C VAL A 3 6.31 1.61 -5.03
N PHE A 4 5.34 1.08 -4.31
CA PHE A 4 4.01 1.68 -4.18
C PHE A 4 4.02 2.76 -3.11
N LEU A 5 3.58 3.97 -3.46
CA LEU A 5 3.42 5.05 -2.48
C LEU A 5 2.09 4.91 -1.77
N SER A 6 2.14 4.66 -0.46
CA SER A 6 0.95 4.45 0.35
C SER A 6 0.38 5.77 0.89
N SER A 7 -0.94 5.78 1.15
CA SER A 7 -1.63 6.85 1.89
C SER A 7 -1.92 8.14 1.08
N LEU A 8 -1.97 8.10 -0.25
CA LEU A 8 -2.35 9.26 -1.05
C LEU A 8 -3.82 9.67 -0.79
N GLU A 9 -4.69 8.72 -0.50
CA GLU A 9 -6.08 8.92 -0.08
C GLU A 9 -6.22 9.63 1.28
N GLN A 10 -5.15 9.60 2.08
CA GLN A 10 -5.06 10.29 3.35
C GLN A 10 -4.24 11.58 3.26
N GLY A 11 -3.77 11.95 2.07
CA GLY A 11 -2.98 13.15 1.85
C GLY A 11 -3.67 14.35 2.46
N GLY A 12 -2.91 15.27 3.05
CA GLY A 12 -3.45 16.46 3.69
C GLY A 12 -4.31 17.26 2.71
N ALA A 13 -5.23 18.05 3.24
CA ALA A 13 -5.99 19.00 2.45
C ALA A 13 -5.18 20.28 2.24
N CYS A 14 -5.33 20.91 1.08
CA CYS A 14 -4.77 22.23 0.79
C CYS A 14 -5.52 23.28 1.61
N VAL A 15 -4.83 23.95 2.53
CA VAL A 15 -5.47 24.77 3.55
C VAL A 15 -6.31 25.93 2.96
N ASN A 16 -5.81 26.55 1.91
CA ASN A 16 -6.44 27.73 1.28
C ASN A 16 -7.10 27.42 -0.07
N ARG A 17 -7.25 26.14 -0.43
CA ARG A 17 -7.84 25.72 -1.70
C ARG A 17 -9.05 24.85 -1.46
N PHE A 18 -10.11 25.14 -2.18
CA PHE A 18 -11.39 24.46 -2.04
C PHE A 18 -11.88 23.96 -3.40
N ILE A 19 -12.55 22.84 -3.35
CA ILE A 19 -13.29 22.28 -4.49
C ILE A 19 -14.73 22.01 -4.06
N GLU A 20 -15.61 21.86 -5.02
CA GLU A 20 -16.98 21.42 -4.78
C GLU A 20 -17.07 19.91 -5.00
N VAL A 21 -17.59 19.19 -4.02
CA VAL A 21 -17.85 17.74 -4.08
C VAL A 21 -19.28 17.51 -3.62
N ASN A 22 -20.11 16.96 -4.48
CA ASN A 22 -21.52 16.70 -4.21
C ASN A 22 -22.28 17.94 -3.63
N GLY A 23 -22.05 19.13 -4.22
CA GLY A 23 -22.66 20.37 -3.78
C GLY A 23 -22.11 20.94 -2.46
N LYS A 24 -21.03 20.37 -1.92
CA LYS A 24 -20.39 20.84 -0.69
C LYS A 24 -18.98 21.36 -0.98
N LYS A 25 -18.68 22.54 -0.45
CA LYS A 25 -17.35 23.13 -0.50
C LYS A 25 -16.46 22.39 0.51
N VAL A 26 -15.43 21.68 0.02
CA VAL A 26 -14.45 20.95 0.83
C VAL A 26 -13.03 21.42 0.52
N GLN A 27 -12.12 21.31 1.49
CA GLN A 27 -10.72 21.57 1.20
C GLN A 27 -10.21 20.58 0.15
N MET A 28 -9.45 21.08 -0.82
CA MET A 28 -8.90 20.26 -1.90
C MET A 28 -7.94 19.20 -1.37
N PRO A 29 -8.19 17.91 -1.61
CA PRO A 29 -7.22 16.86 -1.26
C PRO A 29 -5.92 17.00 -2.03
N THR A 30 -4.80 16.59 -1.44
CA THR A 30 -3.46 16.66 -2.06
C THR A 30 -3.40 15.96 -3.42
N ALA A 31 -4.14 14.88 -3.63
CA ALA A 31 -4.17 14.19 -4.91
C ALA A 31 -4.66 15.09 -6.08
N TYR A 32 -5.68 15.91 -5.86
CA TYR A 32 -6.14 16.86 -6.87
C TYR A 32 -5.09 17.94 -7.15
N TYR A 33 -4.48 18.48 -6.10
CA TYR A 33 -3.41 19.48 -6.23
C TYR A 33 -2.21 18.93 -7.00
N LEU A 34 -1.76 17.72 -6.70
CA LEU A 34 -0.69 17.05 -7.46
C LEU A 34 -1.05 16.92 -8.95
N LYS A 35 -2.31 16.62 -9.25
CA LYS A 35 -2.77 16.55 -10.64
C LYS A 35 -2.74 17.90 -11.33
N GLU A 36 -3.13 18.99 -10.65
CA GLU A 36 -3.01 20.36 -11.17
C GLU A 36 -1.55 20.74 -11.46
N LEU A 37 -0.61 20.26 -10.65
CA LEU A 37 0.83 20.42 -10.88
C LEU A 37 1.37 19.55 -12.02
N GLY A 38 0.52 18.78 -12.71
CA GLY A 38 0.93 17.88 -13.79
C GLY A 38 1.65 16.61 -13.32
N VAL A 39 1.60 16.29 -12.02
CA VAL A 39 2.24 15.09 -11.48
C VAL A 39 1.50 13.84 -11.96
N LYS A 40 2.22 12.93 -12.59
CA LYS A 40 1.70 11.61 -12.99
C LYS A 40 1.78 10.66 -11.81
N PHE A 41 0.70 9.92 -11.54
CA PHE A 41 0.71 8.89 -10.50
C PHE A 41 1.15 7.58 -11.13
N LYS A 42 2.27 7.03 -10.65
CA LYS A 42 2.75 5.73 -11.10
C LYS A 42 2.07 4.62 -10.29
N TRP A 43 2.67 4.21 -9.18
CA TRP A 43 2.23 3.07 -8.37
C TRP A 43 1.82 3.56 -7.00
N ASN A 44 0.55 3.34 -6.65
CA ASN A 44 0.00 3.76 -5.37
C ASN A 44 -0.65 2.59 -4.65
N LEU A 45 -0.54 2.58 -3.32
CA LEU A 45 -1.24 1.67 -2.44
C LEU A 45 -2.23 2.49 -1.60
N MET A 46 -3.49 2.09 -1.62
CA MET A 46 -4.55 2.76 -0.87
C MET A 46 -5.21 1.79 0.12
N SER A 47 -5.69 2.32 1.23
CA SER A 47 -6.36 1.52 2.25
C SER A 47 -7.88 1.65 2.19
N PHE A 48 -8.58 0.50 2.13
CA PHE A 48 -10.04 0.46 2.17
C PHE A 48 -10.62 1.18 3.39
N TYR A 49 -9.94 1.10 4.54
CA TYR A 49 -10.38 1.78 5.76
C TYR A 49 -10.65 3.27 5.55
N TYR A 50 -9.81 3.96 4.80
CA TYR A 50 -9.96 5.39 4.52
C TYR A 50 -10.83 5.66 3.30
N MET A 51 -10.80 4.77 2.31
CA MET A 51 -11.52 4.95 1.05
C MET A 51 -13.03 4.71 1.15
N LYS A 52 -13.47 3.83 2.08
CA LYS A 52 -14.90 3.46 2.20
C LYS A 52 -15.82 4.66 2.37
N ASN A 53 -15.34 5.74 2.99
CA ASN A 53 -16.08 6.98 3.23
C ASN A 53 -15.80 8.09 2.21
N ASN A 54 -14.85 7.89 1.29
CA ASN A 54 -14.51 8.87 0.25
C ASN A 54 -14.24 8.16 -1.09
N ARG A 55 -15.27 7.54 -1.62
CA ARG A 55 -15.19 6.74 -2.85
C ARG A 55 -14.85 7.58 -4.09
N GLU A 56 -15.19 8.84 -4.12
CA GLU A 56 -14.89 9.73 -5.23
C GLU A 56 -13.38 10.00 -5.33
N LEU A 57 -12.74 10.39 -4.24
CA LEU A 57 -11.29 10.55 -4.18
C LEU A 57 -10.57 9.22 -4.50
N ALA A 58 -11.08 8.11 -3.98
CA ALA A 58 -10.51 6.79 -4.26
C ALA A 58 -10.54 6.46 -5.77
N ARG A 59 -11.67 6.71 -6.43
CA ARG A 59 -11.82 6.53 -7.89
C ARG A 59 -10.89 7.48 -8.66
N PHE A 60 -10.81 8.74 -8.23
CA PHE A 60 -9.90 9.70 -8.85
C PHE A 60 -8.45 9.23 -8.80
N ILE A 61 -7.95 8.78 -7.64
CA ILE A 61 -6.59 8.27 -7.50
C ILE A 61 -6.39 7.02 -8.37
N ARG A 62 -7.35 6.06 -8.33
CA ARG A 62 -7.30 4.87 -9.18
C ARG A 62 -7.18 5.22 -10.65
N ASP A 63 -8.07 6.06 -11.14
CA ASP A 63 -8.20 6.36 -12.58
C ASP A 63 -7.05 7.22 -13.12
N ASN A 64 -6.25 7.82 -12.23
CA ASN A 64 -5.06 8.59 -12.59
C ASN A 64 -3.73 7.88 -12.26
N SER A 65 -3.75 6.66 -11.71
CA SER A 65 -2.55 5.87 -11.41
C SER A 65 -2.29 4.81 -12.48
N GLU A 66 -1.01 4.53 -12.76
CA GLU A 66 -0.63 3.44 -13.67
C GLU A 66 -1.03 2.09 -13.09
N GLU A 67 -0.69 1.83 -11.82
CA GLU A 67 -1.12 0.63 -11.09
C GLU A 67 -1.48 0.96 -9.64
N ILE A 68 -2.44 0.20 -9.11
CA ILE A 68 -2.94 0.33 -7.75
C ILE A 68 -2.92 -1.02 -7.03
N LEU A 69 -2.51 -0.97 -5.76
CA LEU A 69 -2.74 -2.01 -4.76
C LEU A 69 -3.70 -1.48 -3.70
N ILE A 70 -4.56 -2.37 -3.18
CA ILE A 70 -5.52 -2.02 -2.14
C ILE A 70 -5.24 -2.83 -0.89
N ASP A 71 -4.97 -2.13 0.22
CA ASP A 71 -4.88 -2.71 1.55
C ASP A 71 -6.27 -2.78 2.20
N SER A 72 -6.53 -3.85 2.95
CA SER A 72 -7.79 -4.03 3.69
C SER A 72 -8.01 -2.96 4.77
N GLY A 73 -6.92 -2.35 5.26
CA GLY A 73 -6.95 -1.35 6.32
C GLY A 73 -7.16 -1.94 7.71
N ALA A 74 -7.00 -3.24 7.88
CA ALA A 74 -7.20 -3.92 9.15
C ALA A 74 -6.34 -3.36 10.29
N HIS A 75 -5.09 -2.99 10.00
CA HIS A 75 -4.18 -2.35 10.96
C HIS A 75 -4.59 -0.93 11.39
N SER A 76 -5.53 -0.30 10.68
CA SER A 76 -6.00 1.07 11.00
C SER A 76 -7.01 1.11 12.15
N PHE A 77 -7.49 -0.04 12.61
CA PHE A 77 -8.39 -0.09 13.77
C PHE A 77 -7.62 0.15 15.05
N GLN A 78 -8.13 1.06 15.90
CA GLN A 78 -7.52 1.32 17.20
C GLN A 78 -7.62 0.09 18.10
N LYS A 79 -6.54 -0.21 18.84
CA LYS A 79 -6.53 -1.27 19.85
C LYS A 79 -7.70 -1.09 20.82
N GLY A 80 -8.47 -2.16 21.04
CA GLY A 80 -9.60 -2.17 21.98
C GLY A 80 -10.99 -1.92 21.40
N LYS A 81 -11.13 -1.53 20.14
CA LYS A 81 -12.44 -1.53 19.48
C LYS A 81 -12.83 -2.94 19.08
N LYS A 82 -14.02 -3.37 19.47
CA LYS A 82 -14.63 -4.59 18.94
C LYS A 82 -14.99 -4.34 17.47
N VAL A 83 -14.42 -5.14 16.57
CA VAL A 83 -14.68 -5.10 15.13
C VAL A 83 -15.37 -6.39 14.74
N ASP A 84 -16.50 -6.29 14.06
CA ASP A 84 -17.08 -7.43 13.36
C ASP A 84 -16.29 -7.64 12.05
N TRP A 85 -15.29 -8.52 12.12
CA TRP A 85 -14.39 -8.80 11.00
C TRP A 85 -15.11 -9.44 9.81
N VAL A 86 -16.17 -10.21 10.06
CA VAL A 86 -16.96 -10.83 8.99
C VAL A 86 -17.72 -9.75 8.23
N GLU A 87 -18.42 -8.87 8.95
CA GLU A 87 -19.15 -7.76 8.34
C GLU A 87 -18.22 -6.79 7.62
N TYR A 88 -17.08 -6.44 8.24
CA TYR A 88 -16.08 -5.59 7.60
C TYR A 88 -15.51 -6.22 6.31
N THR A 89 -15.26 -7.53 6.32
CA THR A 89 -14.80 -8.26 5.14
C THR A 89 -15.84 -8.30 4.03
N LYS A 90 -17.13 -8.43 4.37
CA LYS A 90 -18.22 -8.33 3.39
C LYS A 90 -18.29 -6.93 2.76
N GLN A 91 -18.14 -5.87 3.55
CA GLN A 91 -18.07 -4.48 3.04
C GLN A 91 -16.88 -4.29 2.12
N TYR A 92 -15.72 -4.88 2.46
CA TYR A 92 -14.54 -4.85 1.60
C TYR A 92 -14.77 -5.64 0.30
N ALA A 93 -15.40 -6.81 0.36
CA ALA A 93 -15.76 -7.60 -0.83
C ALA A 93 -16.70 -6.82 -1.77
N GLU A 94 -17.72 -6.15 -1.23
CA GLU A 94 -18.61 -5.30 -2.03
C GLU A 94 -17.87 -4.08 -2.62
N PHE A 95 -16.93 -3.51 -1.87
CA PHE A 95 -16.07 -2.46 -2.40
C PHE A 95 -15.23 -2.97 -3.58
N ILE A 96 -14.62 -4.14 -3.47
CA ILE A 96 -13.81 -4.77 -4.54
C ILE A 96 -14.63 -4.93 -5.82
N LYS A 97 -15.85 -5.47 -5.74
CA LYS A 97 -16.74 -5.64 -6.92
C LYS A 97 -16.98 -4.33 -7.67
N GLY A 98 -17.20 -3.23 -6.96
CA GLY A 98 -17.50 -1.93 -7.55
C GLY A 98 -16.27 -1.08 -7.87
N PHE A 99 -15.08 -1.51 -7.46
CA PHE A 99 -13.85 -0.73 -7.58
C PHE A 99 -12.84 -1.31 -8.57
N ASP A 100 -12.93 -2.63 -8.85
CA ASP A 100 -11.95 -3.31 -9.69
C ASP A 100 -11.87 -2.74 -11.10
N LYS A 101 -10.65 -2.58 -11.57
CA LYS A 101 -10.28 -2.20 -12.94
C LYS A 101 -8.97 -2.88 -13.34
N PRO A 102 -8.59 -2.89 -14.63
CA PRO A 102 -7.35 -3.54 -15.08
C PRO A 102 -6.10 -3.04 -14.38
N ASN A 103 -6.03 -1.76 -14.01
CA ASN A 103 -4.89 -1.17 -13.31
C ASN A 103 -4.89 -1.43 -11.79
N VAL A 104 -5.93 -2.02 -11.22
CA VAL A 104 -5.89 -2.55 -9.85
C VAL A 104 -5.30 -3.95 -9.91
N ILE A 105 -4.06 -4.08 -9.47
CA ILE A 105 -3.29 -5.33 -9.63
C ILE A 105 -3.47 -6.30 -8.45
N GLY A 106 -4.03 -5.87 -7.32
CA GLY A 106 -4.29 -6.74 -6.19
C GLY A 106 -4.95 -6.09 -4.99
N TYR A 107 -5.52 -6.94 -4.16
CA TYR A 107 -6.22 -6.62 -2.92
C TYR A 107 -5.63 -7.47 -1.79
N PHE A 108 -5.03 -6.84 -0.78
CA PHE A 108 -4.53 -7.60 0.37
C PHE A 108 -5.69 -8.17 1.17
N GLU A 109 -5.49 -9.37 1.67
CA GLU A 109 -6.43 -10.03 2.57
C GLU A 109 -6.61 -9.29 3.90
N MET A 110 -7.47 -9.82 4.74
CA MET A 110 -7.62 -9.34 6.13
C MET A 110 -6.45 -9.81 6.97
N ASP A 111 -5.43 -8.95 7.11
CA ASP A 111 -4.21 -9.22 7.87
C ASP A 111 -4.43 -9.00 9.38
N VAL A 112 -5.15 -9.95 10.01
CA VAL A 112 -5.59 -9.88 11.41
C VAL A 112 -5.37 -11.18 12.20
N ASP A 113 -4.46 -12.05 11.75
CA ASP A 113 -4.22 -13.35 12.37
C ASP A 113 -3.76 -13.24 13.83
N ASN A 114 -3.01 -12.21 14.18
CA ASN A 114 -2.64 -11.91 15.57
C ASN A 114 -3.80 -11.47 16.47
N ILE A 115 -4.97 -11.19 15.90
CA ILE A 115 -6.17 -10.72 16.64
C ILE A 115 -7.19 -11.85 16.76
N ILE A 116 -7.46 -12.56 15.67
CA ILE A 116 -8.57 -13.54 15.60
C ILE A 116 -8.11 -14.96 15.27
N GLY A 117 -6.81 -15.17 15.08
CA GLY A 117 -6.25 -16.46 14.65
C GLY A 117 -6.30 -16.70 13.15
N TYR A 118 -5.38 -17.55 12.67
CA TYR A 118 -5.19 -17.78 11.23
C TYR A 118 -6.37 -18.51 10.57
N ASP A 119 -6.99 -19.49 11.26
CA ASP A 119 -8.14 -20.20 10.73
C ASP A 119 -9.29 -19.26 10.37
N LYS A 120 -9.49 -18.24 11.22
CA LYS A 120 -10.50 -17.20 10.95
C LYS A 120 -10.12 -16.34 9.76
N VAL A 121 -8.84 -15.99 9.60
CA VAL A 121 -8.34 -15.27 8.41
C VAL A 121 -8.59 -16.09 7.14
N LEU A 122 -8.42 -17.39 7.17
CA LEU A 122 -8.74 -18.26 6.03
C LEU A 122 -10.22 -18.24 5.64
N GLU A 123 -11.14 -18.17 6.63
CA GLU A 123 -12.58 -18.00 6.36
C GLU A 123 -12.85 -16.63 5.69
N LEU A 124 -12.26 -15.55 6.22
CA LEU A 124 -12.39 -14.21 5.64
C LEU A 124 -11.81 -14.13 4.22
N ARG A 125 -10.66 -14.78 3.99
CA ARG A 125 -10.04 -14.87 2.66
C ARG A 125 -10.96 -15.54 1.64
N LYS A 126 -11.69 -16.61 2.01
CA LYS A 126 -12.67 -17.26 1.13
C LYS A 126 -13.76 -16.29 0.67
N ILE A 127 -14.21 -15.38 1.55
CA ILE A 127 -15.20 -14.35 1.19
C ILE A 127 -14.60 -13.42 0.11
N LEU A 128 -13.36 -13.00 0.27
CA LEU A 128 -12.69 -12.13 -0.71
C LEU A 128 -12.39 -12.86 -2.02
N GLU A 129 -11.91 -14.10 -1.95
CA GLU A 129 -11.61 -14.93 -3.14
C GLU A 129 -12.88 -15.27 -3.95
N SER A 130 -14.05 -15.25 -3.33
CA SER A 130 -15.32 -15.43 -4.05
C SER A 130 -15.70 -14.27 -4.96
N VAL A 131 -15.10 -13.09 -4.76
CA VAL A 131 -15.41 -11.89 -5.54
C VAL A 131 -14.26 -11.40 -6.42
N SER A 132 -13.02 -11.85 -6.18
CA SER A 132 -11.87 -11.47 -6.99
C SER A 132 -10.77 -12.53 -6.98
N SER A 133 -10.19 -12.78 -8.15
CA SER A 133 -8.99 -13.62 -8.30
C SER A 133 -7.69 -12.90 -7.92
N LYS A 134 -7.74 -11.58 -7.64
CA LYS A 134 -6.60 -10.72 -7.34
C LYS A 134 -6.32 -10.59 -5.82
N ILE A 135 -6.82 -11.50 -5.01
CA ILE A 135 -6.58 -11.48 -3.55
C ILE A 135 -5.13 -11.89 -3.27
N ILE A 136 -4.45 -11.08 -2.47
CA ILE A 136 -3.05 -11.26 -2.08
C ILE A 136 -3.00 -11.78 -0.64
N PRO A 137 -2.58 -13.03 -0.42
CA PRO A 137 -2.37 -13.56 0.92
C PRO A 137 -1.12 -12.96 1.55
N VAL A 138 -1.15 -12.73 2.87
CA VAL A 138 -0.03 -12.19 3.65
C VAL A 138 0.51 -13.27 4.58
N TRP A 139 1.80 -13.56 4.51
CA TRP A 139 2.43 -14.52 5.39
C TRP A 139 3.11 -13.84 6.59
N HIS A 140 2.97 -14.47 7.75
CA HIS A 140 3.64 -14.10 8.99
C HIS A 140 4.41 -15.27 9.59
N LYS A 141 5.49 -14.96 10.32
CA LYS A 141 6.40 -15.94 10.92
C LYS A 141 5.72 -16.94 11.87
N ASN A 142 4.70 -16.50 12.60
CA ASN A 142 3.94 -17.34 13.53
C ASN A 142 3.29 -18.56 12.86
N ARG A 143 3.09 -18.51 11.52
CA ARG A 143 2.55 -19.63 10.71
C ARG A 143 3.62 -20.67 10.32
N GLY A 144 4.88 -20.36 10.55
CA GLY A 144 6.00 -21.25 10.19
C GLY A 144 6.34 -21.22 8.69
N VAL A 145 7.56 -21.71 8.39
CA VAL A 145 8.09 -21.72 7.02
C VAL A 145 7.34 -22.68 6.11
N GLN A 146 6.73 -23.74 6.65
CA GLN A 146 5.95 -24.68 5.84
C GLN A 146 4.70 -24.01 5.27
N ASP A 147 3.98 -23.18 6.04
CA ASP A 147 2.84 -22.39 5.54
C ASP A 147 3.26 -21.44 4.41
N PHE A 148 4.43 -20.80 4.51
CA PHE A 148 4.97 -20.01 3.40
C PHE A 148 5.17 -20.83 2.13
N LYS A 149 5.75 -22.03 2.26
CA LYS A 149 5.98 -22.92 1.13
C LYS A 149 4.67 -23.38 0.47
N ASP A 150 3.68 -23.70 1.27
CA ASP A 150 2.37 -24.14 0.79
C ASP A 150 1.59 -22.97 0.17
N MET A 151 1.72 -21.77 0.73
CA MET A 151 1.20 -20.54 0.12
C MET A 151 1.83 -20.29 -1.27
N CYS A 152 3.16 -20.42 -1.44
CA CYS A 152 3.81 -20.26 -2.74
C CYS A 152 3.28 -21.26 -3.78
N LYS A 153 3.06 -22.52 -3.39
CA LYS A 153 2.50 -23.54 -4.28
C LYS A 153 1.04 -23.22 -4.67
N LYS A 154 0.21 -22.88 -3.67
CA LYS A 154 -1.21 -22.59 -3.86
C LYS A 154 -1.42 -21.36 -4.74
N TYR A 155 -0.60 -20.33 -4.59
CA TYR A 155 -0.73 -19.06 -5.31
C TYR A 155 0.30 -18.92 -6.44
N SER A 156 0.73 -20.03 -7.03
CA SER A 156 1.62 -20.04 -8.19
C SER A 156 1.10 -19.12 -9.29
N GLY A 157 1.98 -18.29 -9.86
CA GLY A 157 1.64 -17.29 -10.88
C GLY A 157 0.94 -16.03 -10.36
N LYS A 158 0.72 -15.91 -9.04
CA LYS A 158 0.05 -14.77 -8.41
C LYS A 158 0.99 -13.93 -7.53
N ILE A 159 0.46 -12.84 -7.02
CA ILE A 159 1.14 -12.03 -6.00
C ILE A 159 0.88 -12.64 -4.63
N ILE A 160 1.94 -12.78 -3.84
CA ILE A 160 1.90 -13.10 -2.42
C ILE A 160 2.62 -11.99 -1.63
N ALA A 161 2.31 -11.85 -0.36
CA ALA A 161 2.95 -10.84 0.47
C ALA A 161 3.68 -11.44 1.67
N VAL A 162 4.78 -10.79 2.03
CA VAL A 162 5.51 -11.00 3.29
C VAL A 162 5.67 -9.65 3.98
N THR A 163 5.88 -9.65 5.30
CA THR A 163 6.08 -8.39 6.03
C THR A 163 7.54 -7.96 6.00
N GLY A 164 7.74 -6.65 5.84
CA GLY A 164 9.05 -6.00 5.89
C GLY A 164 9.25 -5.11 7.11
N PHE A 165 8.23 -5.00 7.95
CA PHE A 165 8.21 -4.08 9.06
C PHE A 165 9.09 -4.59 10.21
N ARG A 166 10.04 -3.78 10.66
CA ARG A 166 10.88 -3.96 11.86
C ARG A 166 11.69 -5.27 11.98
N ASN A 167 11.87 -6.06 10.93
CA ASN A 167 12.53 -7.39 11.01
C ASN A 167 11.86 -8.37 11.97
N GLU A 168 10.57 -8.23 12.26
CA GLU A 168 9.88 -9.07 13.22
C GLU A 168 9.70 -10.48 12.66
N ASP A 169 9.26 -10.59 11.40
CA ASP A 169 8.99 -11.87 10.76
C ASP A 169 10.21 -12.44 10.03
N ILE A 170 10.88 -11.61 9.22
CA ILE A 170 12.00 -12.02 8.37
C ILE A 170 13.20 -11.11 8.66
N GLN A 171 14.35 -11.71 8.96
CA GLN A 171 15.61 -10.98 9.12
C GLN A 171 16.16 -10.52 7.77
N ASP A 172 16.87 -9.37 7.72
CA ASP A 172 17.38 -8.78 6.49
C ASP A 172 18.13 -9.76 5.58
N HIS A 173 18.92 -10.68 6.16
CA HIS A 173 19.70 -11.66 5.41
C HIS A 173 18.88 -12.84 4.87
N GLN A 174 17.64 -13.03 5.32
CA GLN A 174 16.78 -14.14 4.93
C GLN A 174 15.92 -13.83 3.69
N TYR A 175 15.65 -12.55 3.40
CA TYR A 175 14.73 -12.18 2.33
C TYR A 175 15.06 -12.79 0.96
N LEU A 176 16.34 -12.88 0.61
CA LEU A 176 16.76 -13.51 -0.66
C LEU A 176 16.34 -14.97 -0.76
N MET A 177 16.37 -15.70 0.36
CA MET A 177 15.96 -17.11 0.40
C MET A 177 14.45 -17.25 0.21
N PHE A 178 13.65 -16.41 0.90
CA PHE A 178 12.20 -16.36 0.71
C PHE A 178 11.82 -15.99 -0.73
N LEU A 179 12.45 -14.96 -1.26
CA LEU A 179 12.21 -14.51 -2.65
C LEU A 179 12.57 -15.61 -3.66
N LYS A 180 13.73 -16.25 -3.51
CA LYS A 180 14.17 -17.34 -4.38
C LYS A 180 13.16 -18.48 -4.40
N TYR A 181 12.66 -18.90 -3.24
CA TYR A 181 11.65 -19.95 -3.15
C TYR A 181 10.33 -19.53 -3.83
N ALA A 182 9.85 -18.33 -3.58
CA ALA A 182 8.63 -17.81 -4.21
C ALA A 182 8.77 -17.77 -5.75
N LYS A 183 9.92 -17.33 -6.27
CA LYS A 183 10.21 -17.30 -7.72
C LYS A 183 10.23 -18.70 -8.34
N GLN A 184 10.70 -19.73 -7.64
CA GLN A 184 10.63 -21.12 -8.13
C GLN A 184 9.18 -21.59 -8.35
N HIS A 185 8.22 -20.96 -7.68
CA HIS A 185 6.79 -21.20 -7.86
C HIS A 185 6.09 -20.12 -8.71
N ASN A 186 6.86 -19.31 -9.47
CA ASN A 186 6.35 -18.21 -10.28
C ASN A 186 5.56 -17.14 -9.51
N CYS A 187 5.70 -17.05 -8.19
CA CYS A 187 5.04 -16.02 -7.42
C CYS A 187 5.76 -14.67 -7.59
N LYS A 188 4.98 -13.59 -7.68
CA LYS A 188 5.48 -12.23 -7.47
C LYS A 188 5.38 -11.91 -5.99
N VAL A 189 6.42 -11.29 -5.41
CA VAL A 189 6.49 -11.02 -3.96
C VAL A 189 6.34 -9.54 -3.68
N HIS A 190 5.33 -9.20 -2.87
CA HIS A 190 5.21 -7.89 -2.24
C HIS A 190 5.79 -7.94 -0.82
N CYS A 191 6.73 -7.06 -0.48
CA CYS A 191 7.23 -6.92 0.88
C CYS A 191 6.62 -5.68 1.54
N LEU A 192 5.63 -5.90 2.41
CA LEU A 192 4.83 -4.86 3.06
C LEU A 192 5.69 -3.96 3.97
N GLY A 193 5.56 -2.65 3.80
CA GLY A 193 6.24 -1.64 4.62
C GLY A 193 7.76 -1.66 4.53
N MET A 194 8.34 -2.25 3.48
CA MET A 194 9.79 -2.33 3.30
C MET A 194 10.35 -1.00 2.80
N THR A 195 11.08 -0.30 3.67
CA THR A 195 11.71 0.99 3.37
C THR A 195 13.21 1.02 3.65
N ARG A 196 13.77 -0.11 4.10
CA ARG A 196 15.20 -0.18 4.45
C ARG A 196 16.06 -0.27 3.19
N GLU A 197 16.77 0.81 2.87
CA GLU A 197 17.63 0.92 1.67
C GLU A 197 18.63 -0.23 1.57
N LYS A 198 19.28 -0.59 2.70
CA LYS A 198 20.23 -1.71 2.74
C LYS A 198 19.64 -3.05 2.28
N VAL A 199 18.32 -3.24 2.41
CA VAL A 199 17.59 -4.42 1.91
C VAL A 199 17.17 -4.20 0.46
N LEU A 200 16.54 -3.06 0.15
CA LEU A 200 16.09 -2.71 -1.20
C LEU A 200 17.23 -2.69 -2.22
N ASP A 201 18.45 -2.40 -1.77
CA ASP A 201 19.64 -2.40 -2.60
C ASP A 201 20.16 -3.79 -2.97
N LYS A 202 19.75 -4.82 -2.24
CA LYS A 202 20.26 -6.20 -2.38
C LYS A 202 19.18 -7.21 -2.76
N VAL A 203 17.92 -6.93 -2.45
CA VAL A 203 16.82 -7.88 -2.60
C VAL A 203 15.85 -7.38 -3.68
N PRO A 204 15.75 -8.05 -4.83
CA PRO A 204 14.90 -7.64 -5.95
C PRO A 204 13.46 -8.10 -5.77
N PHE A 205 12.74 -7.55 -4.79
CA PHE A 205 11.30 -7.77 -4.67
C PHE A 205 10.57 -7.30 -5.93
N ASP A 206 9.45 -7.91 -6.26
CA ASP A 206 8.61 -7.40 -7.35
C ASP A 206 7.95 -6.09 -6.94
N TYR A 207 7.42 -6.07 -5.70
CA TYR A 207 6.69 -4.94 -5.13
C TYR A 207 7.10 -4.67 -3.69
N VAL A 208 7.13 -3.40 -3.33
CA VAL A 208 7.24 -2.92 -1.94
C VAL A 208 6.36 -1.69 -1.79
N ASP A 209 6.06 -1.27 -0.55
CA ASP A 209 5.33 -0.04 -0.31
C ASP A 209 5.98 0.85 0.75
N SER A 210 5.64 2.13 0.69
CA SER A 210 6.16 3.15 1.60
C SER A 210 5.16 4.27 1.83
N SER A 211 4.90 4.57 3.11
CA SER A 211 4.16 5.77 3.55
C SER A 211 5.09 6.88 4.07
N SER A 212 6.39 6.75 3.92
CA SER A 212 7.38 7.67 4.51
C SER A 212 7.24 9.11 4.01
N TRP A 213 6.82 9.32 2.76
CA TRP A 213 6.57 10.64 2.20
C TRP A 213 5.50 11.40 3.00
N ARG A 214 4.41 10.73 3.39
CA ARG A 214 3.34 11.32 4.18
C ARG A 214 3.79 11.55 5.63
N GLN A 215 4.50 10.60 6.23
CA GLN A 215 5.06 10.76 7.57
C GLN A 215 5.99 11.96 7.65
N ASN A 216 6.89 12.13 6.68
CA ASN A 216 7.75 13.30 6.60
C ASN A 216 6.94 14.60 6.54
N ALA A 217 5.89 14.65 5.72
CA ALA A 217 5.02 15.82 5.60
C ALA A 217 4.28 16.16 6.90
N ILE A 218 3.76 15.16 7.63
CA ILE A 218 3.09 15.35 8.92
C ILE A 218 4.04 16.02 9.94
N TYR A 219 5.33 15.60 9.93
CA TYR A 219 6.34 16.16 10.83
C TYR A 219 7.04 17.42 10.28
N GLY A 220 6.51 18.05 9.21
CA GLY A 220 7.05 19.25 8.63
C GLY A 220 8.46 19.06 8.04
N LYS A 221 8.75 17.88 7.49
CA LYS A 221 10.02 17.57 6.82
C LYS A 221 9.79 17.46 5.32
N ILE A 222 10.78 17.81 4.51
CA ILE A 222 10.78 17.57 3.07
C ILE A 222 11.85 16.54 2.74
N GLY A 223 11.43 15.37 2.26
CA GLY A 223 12.33 14.27 1.92
C GLY A 223 13.24 13.85 3.09
N LYS A 224 14.46 13.39 2.77
CA LYS A 224 15.49 13.08 3.77
C LYS A 224 16.37 14.30 4.12
N LYS A 225 16.25 15.42 3.41
CA LYS A 225 17.24 16.51 3.38
C LYS A 225 16.95 17.67 4.31
N GLY A 226 15.81 17.75 4.97
CA GLY A 226 15.61 18.92 5.80
C GLY A 226 14.31 18.93 6.61
N LYS A 227 14.31 19.80 7.62
CA LYS A 227 13.10 20.17 8.35
C LYS A 227 12.52 21.41 7.72
N VAL A 228 11.21 21.39 7.46
CA VAL A 228 10.47 22.59 7.09
C VAL A 228 10.25 23.41 8.35
N THR A 229 10.34 24.74 8.27
CA THR A 229 10.00 25.61 9.39
C THR A 229 8.56 25.41 9.79
N GLN A 230 8.24 25.63 11.06
CA GLN A 230 6.87 25.49 11.56
C GLN A 230 5.89 26.43 10.83
N GLU A 231 6.34 27.62 10.48
CA GLU A 231 5.60 28.59 9.68
C GLU A 231 5.29 28.04 8.29
N PHE A 232 6.27 27.48 7.61
CA PHE A 232 6.10 26.88 6.29
C PHE A 232 5.14 25.69 6.33
N SER A 233 5.25 24.82 7.34
CA SER A 233 4.36 23.66 7.47
C SER A 233 2.91 24.03 7.80
N ARG A 234 2.65 25.15 8.43
CA ARG A 234 1.30 25.64 8.75
C ARG A 234 0.63 26.34 7.58
N THR A 235 1.36 27.16 6.85
CA THR A 235 0.81 28.04 5.79
C THR A 235 0.85 27.42 4.41
N ASN A 236 1.78 26.49 4.14
CA ASN A 236 2.00 25.85 2.84
C ASN A 236 1.95 24.32 2.94
N ARG A 237 0.94 23.80 3.61
CA ARG A 237 0.79 22.37 3.85
C ARG A 237 0.70 21.55 2.56
N GLU A 238 0.01 22.07 1.56
CA GLU A 238 -0.05 21.54 0.21
C GLU A 238 1.34 21.41 -0.43
N THR A 239 2.20 22.41 -0.28
CA THR A 239 3.58 22.40 -0.79
C THR A 239 4.39 21.30 -0.13
N VAL A 240 4.31 21.16 1.20
CA VAL A 240 5.05 20.13 1.94
C VAL A 240 4.59 18.73 1.52
N HIS A 241 3.31 18.51 1.41
CA HIS A 241 2.77 17.20 0.99
C HIS A 241 3.11 16.88 -0.47
N SER A 242 2.93 17.83 -1.38
CA SER A 242 3.23 17.61 -2.81
C SER A 242 4.71 17.39 -3.07
N GLN A 243 5.59 18.18 -2.46
CA GLN A 243 7.04 18.00 -2.60
C GLN A 243 7.50 16.64 -2.06
N ASN A 244 6.99 16.20 -0.90
CA ASN A 244 7.34 14.87 -0.37
C ASN A 244 6.86 13.74 -1.30
N TYR A 245 5.68 13.89 -1.92
CA TYR A 245 5.21 12.90 -2.88
C TYR A 245 6.10 12.86 -4.13
N ILE A 246 6.46 14.02 -4.69
CA ILE A 246 7.36 14.14 -5.84
C ILE A 246 8.75 13.56 -5.53
N GLU A 247 9.31 13.85 -4.34
CA GLU A 247 10.59 13.28 -3.91
C GLU A 247 10.49 11.74 -3.76
N ALA A 248 9.37 11.23 -3.27
CA ALA A 248 9.15 9.78 -3.19
C ALA A 248 9.06 9.12 -4.56
N GLN A 249 8.57 9.81 -5.59
CA GLN A 249 8.58 9.30 -6.96
C GLN A 249 10.01 9.11 -7.52
N LYS A 250 10.98 9.87 -7.05
CA LYS A 250 12.40 9.63 -7.41
C LYS A 250 12.90 8.29 -6.86
N MET A 251 12.44 7.88 -5.69
CA MET A 251 12.71 6.55 -5.15
C MET A 251 12.03 5.45 -5.97
N GLN A 252 10.77 5.66 -6.41
CA GLN A 252 10.10 4.74 -7.33
C GLN A 252 10.94 4.51 -8.59
N GLU A 253 11.37 5.60 -9.23
CA GLU A 253 12.17 5.54 -10.45
C GLU A 253 13.52 4.86 -10.21
N HIS A 254 14.22 5.23 -9.14
CA HIS A 254 15.53 4.65 -8.80
C HIS A 254 15.47 3.12 -8.70
N TYR A 255 14.55 2.58 -7.88
CA TYR A 255 14.45 1.14 -7.69
C TYR A 255 13.83 0.40 -8.89
N TYR A 256 12.97 1.06 -9.64
CA TYR A 256 12.50 0.50 -10.91
C TYR A 256 13.64 0.31 -11.89
N GLN A 257 14.43 1.35 -12.14
CA GLN A 257 15.58 1.27 -13.06
C GLN A 257 16.63 0.23 -12.60
N LYS A 258 16.90 0.19 -11.28
CA LYS A 258 17.84 -0.76 -10.71
C LYS A 258 17.44 -2.22 -10.95
N TRP A 259 16.15 -2.54 -10.82
CA TRP A 259 15.67 -3.92 -10.77
C TRP A 259 14.82 -4.37 -11.97
N LYS A 260 14.50 -3.50 -12.93
CA LYS A 260 13.62 -3.81 -14.08
C LYS A 260 14.09 -5.01 -14.91
N HIS A 261 15.37 -5.31 -14.92
CA HIS A 261 15.92 -6.45 -15.67
C HIS A 261 15.77 -7.79 -14.91
N VAL A 262 15.52 -7.74 -13.60
CA VAL A 262 15.37 -8.90 -12.71
C VAL A 262 13.90 -9.17 -12.42
N CYS A 263 13.15 -8.11 -12.12
CA CYS A 263 11.71 -8.15 -11.88
C CYS A 263 11.00 -7.93 -13.23
N LYS A 264 10.71 -9.01 -13.94
CA LYS A 264 9.97 -8.93 -15.22
C LYS A 264 8.49 -8.60 -14.91
N ASP A 265 7.93 -7.69 -15.69
CA ASP A 265 6.50 -7.32 -15.64
C ASP A 265 5.60 -8.49 -16.05
#